data_2ba0024043eb23a4f9663c1cc9057c62
#
_entry.id   2ba0024043eb23a4f9663c1cc9057c62
#
_cell.length_a   1.000
_cell.length_b   1.000
_cell.length_c   1.000
_cell.angle_alpha   90.00
_cell.angle_beta   90.00
_cell.angle_gamma   90.00
#
_symmetry.space_group_name_H-M   'P 1'
#
loop_
_entity.id
_entity.type
_entity.pdbx_description
1 polymer ?
#
loop_
_entity_poly.entity_id
_entity_poly.type
_entity_poly.pdbx_seq_one_letter_code
_entity_poly.pdbx_strand_id
1 'polypeptide(L)'
;YYEGEFFDITPIDNDVVTGATFTSTSGSPTITVNKTSHGLLDGRYVTFSSVTVPTNSGYAVTDFTDNTFEILNRTNNTFQITMPSNSSAASTATGSAQIDPYVIVGPTFETAGFGWGTSTFGGASGLLNTLNGTLADNTSGTSGSNIALASTAGFPTSGVIKIGAEFISYTGVAGNNLTGITRAVAGTRSAHSSGASVEFYTAWGTASLTSTVTLDPGLWSLDNFGQVLIATIHNGETFTWNSGAASARKTRAVIMANAPTKTVLTQVSDRDRHLFHFGTETTIGNSTTQDPMFIRFSNQEDFNT
;
A
#
# COMPACT_ATOMS: atom_id res chain seq x y z
N TYR A 1 -15.10 17.13 -7.72
CA TYR A 1 -16.13 18.14 -7.40
C TYR A 1 -17.06 18.28 -8.60
N TYR A 2 -18.34 18.01 -8.38
CA TYR A 2 -19.36 18.10 -9.42
C TYR A 2 -20.66 18.65 -8.82
N GLU A 3 -21.30 19.60 -9.48
CA GLU A 3 -22.56 20.26 -9.06
C GLU A 3 -22.58 20.72 -7.58
N GLY A 4 -21.46 21.18 -7.04
CA GLY A 4 -21.38 21.72 -5.69
C GLY A 4 -21.06 20.69 -4.59
N GLU A 5 -20.81 19.42 -4.94
CA GLU A 5 -20.53 18.34 -4.00
C GLU A 5 -19.22 17.61 -4.35
N PHE A 6 -18.60 17.00 -3.35
CA PHE A 6 -17.44 16.12 -3.51
C PHE A 6 -17.89 14.66 -3.57
N PHE A 7 -17.38 13.93 -4.54
CA PHE A 7 -17.63 12.50 -4.72
C PHE A 7 -16.32 11.75 -4.72
N ASP A 8 -16.31 10.59 -4.02
CA ASP A 8 -15.24 9.62 -4.14
C ASP A 8 -15.51 8.74 -5.36
N ILE A 9 -14.74 8.96 -6.42
CA ILE A 9 -14.80 8.20 -7.67
C ILE A 9 -13.62 7.25 -7.83
N THR A 10 -12.82 7.03 -6.78
CA THR A 10 -11.68 6.10 -6.82
C THR A 10 -12.11 4.75 -7.39
N PRO A 11 -11.46 4.25 -8.45
CA PRO A 11 -11.87 3.00 -9.10
C PRO A 11 -11.65 1.79 -8.20
N ILE A 12 -12.43 0.74 -8.46
CA ILE A 12 -12.15 -0.61 -7.94
C ILE A 12 -11.06 -1.23 -8.82
N ASP A 13 -10.10 -1.90 -8.19
CA ASP A 13 -9.07 -2.68 -8.85
C ASP A 13 -9.67 -3.94 -9.49
N ASN A 14 -9.05 -4.43 -10.56
CA ASN A 14 -9.46 -5.68 -11.19
C ASN A 14 -9.16 -6.93 -10.36
N ASP A 15 -8.29 -6.82 -9.36
CA ASP A 15 -7.89 -7.89 -8.45
C ASP A 15 -8.92 -8.17 -7.35
N VAL A 16 -10.18 -8.36 -7.74
CA VAL A 16 -11.26 -8.71 -6.81
C VAL A 16 -11.03 -10.08 -6.19
N VAL A 17 -11.32 -10.21 -4.91
CA VAL A 17 -11.11 -11.46 -4.14
C VAL A 17 -12.44 -12.03 -3.68
N THR A 18 -12.85 -13.16 -4.27
CA THR A 18 -14.15 -13.81 -3.97
C THR A 18 -14.07 -14.84 -2.84
N GLY A 19 -15.21 -15.10 -2.19
CA GLY A 19 -15.35 -16.18 -1.20
C GLY A 19 -14.70 -15.86 0.15
N ALA A 20 -14.69 -14.60 0.55
CA ALA A 20 -14.36 -14.20 1.92
C ALA A 20 -15.49 -14.55 2.87
N THR A 21 -15.15 -14.83 4.14
CA THR A 21 -16.09 -15.01 5.24
C THR A 21 -15.72 -14.09 6.40
N PHE A 22 -16.61 -13.94 7.37
CA PHE A 22 -16.43 -13.00 8.46
C PHE A 22 -16.42 -13.68 9.82
N THR A 23 -15.57 -13.18 10.71
CA THR A 23 -15.58 -13.53 12.14
C THR A 23 -15.83 -12.26 12.94
N SER A 24 -16.85 -12.29 13.81
CA SER A 24 -17.21 -11.17 14.68
C SER A 24 -17.12 -11.54 16.15
N THR A 25 -16.90 -10.53 17.00
CA THR A 25 -16.95 -10.65 18.45
C THR A 25 -18.10 -9.79 18.96
N SER A 26 -18.95 -10.34 19.83
CA SER A 26 -20.07 -9.61 20.42
C SER A 26 -19.57 -8.37 21.16
N GLY A 27 -20.20 -7.23 20.93
CA GLY A 27 -19.82 -5.95 21.55
C GLY A 27 -18.61 -5.27 20.93
N SER A 28 -18.00 -5.81 19.85
CA SER A 28 -16.86 -5.24 19.15
C SER A 28 -17.23 -4.74 17.76
N PRO A 29 -16.72 -3.60 17.30
CA PRO A 29 -16.86 -3.15 15.93
C PRO A 29 -15.86 -3.81 14.97
N THR A 30 -14.89 -4.58 15.51
CA THR A 30 -13.86 -5.23 14.69
C THR A 30 -14.40 -6.51 14.09
N ILE A 31 -14.33 -6.60 12.77
CA ILE A 31 -14.59 -7.83 12.00
C ILE A 31 -13.29 -8.36 11.46
N THR A 32 -13.04 -9.64 11.64
CA THR A 32 -11.98 -10.35 10.93
C THR A 32 -12.52 -10.93 9.64
N VAL A 33 -11.96 -10.53 8.52
CA VAL A 33 -12.24 -11.06 7.19
C VAL A 33 -11.31 -12.23 6.95
N ASN A 34 -11.88 -13.41 6.67
CA ASN A 34 -11.13 -14.65 6.46
C ASN A 34 -11.11 -14.97 4.97
N LYS A 35 -9.92 -15.04 4.40
CA LYS A 35 -9.68 -15.45 3.02
C LYS A 35 -8.25 -15.89 2.82
N THR A 36 -8.06 -17.18 2.54
CA THR A 36 -6.72 -17.76 2.31
C THR A 36 -6.02 -17.08 1.14
N SER A 37 -4.77 -16.69 1.35
CA SER A 37 -3.88 -16.10 0.35
C SER A 37 -4.49 -14.91 -0.40
N HIS A 38 -5.13 -13.98 0.32
CA HIS A 38 -5.85 -12.86 -0.28
C HIS A 38 -4.95 -11.82 -0.97
N GLY A 39 -3.65 -11.79 -0.73
CA GLY A 39 -2.70 -10.91 -1.41
C GLY A 39 -2.79 -9.41 -1.05
N LEU A 40 -3.81 -9.01 -0.29
CA LEU A 40 -4.04 -7.62 0.09
C LEU A 40 -3.06 -7.18 1.19
N LEU A 41 -2.82 -5.88 1.33
CA LEU A 41 -1.82 -5.30 2.21
C LEU A 41 -2.47 -4.39 3.26
N ASP A 42 -1.84 -4.20 4.44
CA ASP A 42 -2.30 -3.25 5.45
C ASP A 42 -2.33 -1.82 4.88
N GLY A 43 -3.30 -1.02 5.32
CA GLY A 43 -3.49 0.35 4.86
C GLY A 43 -4.17 0.48 3.49
N ARG A 44 -4.39 -0.63 2.78
CA ARG A 44 -5.21 -0.61 1.55
C ARG A 44 -6.68 -0.46 1.92
N TYR A 45 -7.42 0.26 1.09
CA TYR A 45 -8.85 0.41 1.25
C TYR A 45 -9.62 -0.60 0.40
N VAL A 46 -10.72 -1.11 0.96
CA VAL A 46 -11.61 -2.07 0.30
C VAL A 46 -13.07 -1.70 0.53
N THR A 47 -13.93 -2.13 -0.35
CA THR A 47 -15.37 -2.26 -0.13
C THR A 47 -15.77 -3.71 -0.36
N PHE A 48 -17.04 -4.05 -0.16
CA PHE A 48 -17.55 -5.40 -0.34
C PHE A 48 -18.73 -5.41 -1.26
N SER A 49 -18.83 -6.46 -2.07
CA SER A 49 -20.01 -6.76 -2.90
C SER A 49 -20.45 -8.21 -2.70
N SER A 50 -21.62 -8.55 -3.21
CA SER A 50 -22.22 -9.91 -3.05
C SER A 50 -22.22 -10.38 -1.59
N VAL A 51 -22.59 -9.49 -0.66
CA VAL A 51 -22.48 -9.71 0.78
C VAL A 51 -23.63 -10.54 1.31
N THR A 52 -23.29 -11.60 2.05
CA THR A 52 -24.15 -12.23 3.06
C THR A 52 -23.57 -11.91 4.42
N VAL A 53 -24.33 -11.21 5.26
CA VAL A 53 -23.83 -10.74 6.56
C VAL A 53 -23.48 -11.89 7.52
N PRO A 54 -22.57 -11.69 8.49
CA PRO A 54 -22.28 -12.69 9.51
C PRO A 54 -23.51 -13.03 10.33
N THR A 55 -23.68 -14.31 10.67
CA THR A 55 -24.85 -14.80 11.40
C THR A 55 -25.07 -14.06 12.72
N ASN A 56 -26.28 -13.55 12.94
CA ASN A 56 -26.69 -12.84 14.15
C ASN A 56 -25.87 -11.60 14.52
N SER A 57 -25.07 -11.07 13.60
CA SER A 57 -24.20 -9.92 13.87
C SER A 57 -24.94 -8.61 14.11
N GLY A 58 -26.18 -8.51 13.64
CA GLY A 58 -26.97 -7.27 13.68
C GLY A 58 -26.64 -6.27 12.56
N TYR A 59 -25.69 -6.59 11.68
CA TYR A 59 -25.35 -5.76 10.54
C TYR A 59 -26.35 -5.92 9.38
N ALA A 60 -26.55 -4.84 8.64
CA ALA A 60 -27.20 -4.86 7.34
C ALA A 60 -26.16 -5.06 6.22
N VAL A 61 -26.62 -5.49 5.04
CA VAL A 61 -25.76 -5.60 3.84
C VAL A 61 -25.13 -4.25 3.51
N THR A 62 -25.89 -3.16 3.64
CA THR A 62 -25.44 -1.78 3.40
C THR A 62 -24.30 -1.34 4.32
N ASP A 63 -24.16 -1.93 5.51
CA ASP A 63 -23.04 -1.62 6.39
C ASP A 63 -21.70 -2.07 5.78
N PHE A 64 -21.72 -3.02 4.86
CA PHE A 64 -20.56 -3.50 4.11
C PHE A 64 -20.43 -2.88 2.72
N THR A 65 -21.54 -2.72 2.00
CA THR A 65 -21.52 -2.29 0.59
C THR A 65 -21.42 -0.78 0.42
N ASP A 66 -21.91 0.00 1.37
CA ASP A 66 -21.97 1.46 1.27
C ASP A 66 -20.82 2.15 2.02
N ASN A 67 -19.94 1.35 2.62
CA ASN A 67 -18.78 1.84 3.38
C ASN A 67 -17.46 1.39 2.75
N THR A 68 -16.43 2.18 3.04
CA THR A 68 -15.04 1.91 2.69
C THR A 68 -14.28 1.56 3.95
N PHE A 69 -13.47 0.50 3.90
CA PHE A 69 -12.75 -0.03 5.05
C PHE A 69 -11.25 -0.04 4.78
N GLU A 70 -10.49 0.40 5.77
CA GLU A 70 -9.04 0.21 5.79
C GLU A 70 -8.70 -1.20 6.25
N ILE A 71 -7.76 -1.84 5.58
CA ILE A 71 -7.22 -3.15 5.96
C ILE A 71 -6.23 -2.97 7.10
N LEU A 72 -6.49 -3.65 8.21
CA LEU A 72 -5.70 -3.61 9.43
C LEU A 72 -5.27 -5.02 9.85
N ASN A 73 -4.14 -5.13 10.55
CA ASN A 73 -3.68 -6.37 11.20
C ASN A 73 -3.72 -7.60 10.28
N ARG A 74 -3.24 -7.43 9.06
CA ARG A 74 -3.29 -8.51 8.07
C ARG A 74 -2.35 -9.66 8.40
N THR A 75 -2.78 -10.85 8.03
CA THR A 75 -1.96 -12.05 7.87
C THR A 75 -2.03 -12.50 6.41
N ASN A 76 -1.46 -13.64 6.07
CA ASN A 76 -1.63 -14.21 4.73
C ASN A 76 -3.08 -14.65 4.43
N ASN A 77 -3.87 -14.92 5.47
CA ASN A 77 -5.20 -15.53 5.34
C ASN A 77 -6.33 -14.71 5.98
N THR A 78 -6.01 -13.63 6.66
CA THR A 78 -7.01 -12.79 7.36
C THR A 78 -6.56 -11.34 7.38
N PHE A 79 -7.53 -10.44 7.51
CA PHE A 79 -7.32 -9.05 7.90
C PHE A 79 -8.49 -8.56 8.73
N GLN A 80 -8.34 -7.40 9.35
CA GLN A 80 -9.38 -6.77 10.15
C GLN A 80 -9.91 -5.51 9.48
N ILE A 81 -11.20 -5.25 9.71
CA ILE A 81 -11.88 -4.00 9.36
C ILE A 81 -12.63 -3.48 10.58
N THR A 82 -12.89 -2.17 10.62
CA THR A 82 -13.68 -1.54 11.66
C THR A 82 -15.04 -1.15 11.14
N MET A 83 -16.09 -1.74 11.69
CA MET A 83 -17.49 -1.45 11.34
C MET A 83 -17.96 -0.16 12.02
N PRO A 84 -19.00 0.51 11.48
CA PRO A 84 -19.55 1.72 12.11
C PRO A 84 -20.28 1.46 13.43
N SER A 85 -20.64 0.21 13.72
CA SER A 85 -21.32 -0.20 14.96
C SER A 85 -20.76 -1.51 15.51
N ASN A 86 -21.07 -1.82 16.76
CA ASN A 86 -20.66 -3.08 17.38
C ASN A 86 -21.51 -4.25 16.88
N SER A 87 -20.88 -5.41 16.72
CA SER A 87 -21.61 -6.65 16.46
C SER A 87 -22.48 -7.06 17.65
N SER A 88 -23.72 -7.47 17.41
CA SER A 88 -24.63 -7.97 18.45
C SER A 88 -24.29 -9.39 18.92
N ALA A 89 -23.59 -10.17 18.12
CA ALA A 89 -23.20 -11.54 18.46
C ALA A 89 -21.80 -11.89 17.91
N ALA A 90 -21.20 -12.90 18.55
CA ALA A 90 -20.01 -13.55 18.02
C ALA A 90 -20.40 -14.51 16.89
N SER A 91 -19.57 -14.54 15.83
CA SER A 91 -19.68 -15.52 14.74
C SER A 91 -18.30 -15.96 14.29
N THR A 92 -18.16 -17.18 13.80
CA THR A 92 -16.87 -17.71 13.33
C THR A 92 -16.99 -18.12 11.87
N ALA A 93 -16.26 -17.45 11.00
CA ALA A 93 -16.18 -17.72 9.56
C ALA A 93 -17.56 -17.91 8.88
N THR A 94 -18.52 -17.02 9.20
CA THR A 94 -19.88 -17.04 8.63
C THR A 94 -20.09 -15.88 7.66
N GLY A 95 -21.21 -15.93 6.93
CA GLY A 95 -21.47 -14.98 5.86
C GLY A 95 -20.58 -15.23 4.65
N SER A 96 -20.69 -14.37 3.67
CA SER A 96 -19.83 -14.39 2.48
C SER A 96 -19.74 -13.02 1.84
N ALA A 97 -18.63 -12.73 1.16
CA ALA A 97 -18.48 -11.53 0.36
C ALA A 97 -17.44 -11.70 -0.75
N GLN A 98 -17.55 -10.83 -1.73
CA GLN A 98 -16.45 -10.45 -2.60
C GLN A 98 -15.78 -9.23 -1.97
N ILE A 99 -14.46 -9.22 -1.92
CA ILE A 99 -13.64 -8.08 -1.51
C ILE A 99 -13.29 -7.32 -2.77
N ASP A 100 -13.61 -6.04 -2.82
CA ASP A 100 -13.36 -5.15 -3.95
C ASP A 100 -12.34 -4.09 -3.50
N PRO A 101 -11.03 -4.32 -3.74
CA PRO A 101 -9.98 -3.39 -3.34
C PRO A 101 -9.99 -2.17 -4.24
N TYR A 102 -9.67 -1.01 -3.67
CA TYR A 102 -9.47 0.19 -4.46
C TYR A 102 -8.12 0.20 -5.16
N VAL A 103 -8.09 0.82 -6.33
CA VAL A 103 -6.86 1.06 -7.08
C VAL A 103 -5.86 1.83 -6.21
N ILE A 104 -4.63 1.38 -6.23
CA ILE A 104 -3.50 2.00 -5.54
C ILE A 104 -2.79 2.93 -6.50
N VAL A 105 -2.56 4.17 -6.08
CA VAL A 105 -1.80 5.18 -6.82
C VAL A 105 -0.56 5.55 -6.04
N GLY A 106 0.60 5.18 -6.56
CA GLY A 106 1.88 5.45 -5.94
C GLY A 106 2.33 4.41 -4.91
N PRO A 107 3.42 4.66 -4.21
CA PRO A 107 3.98 3.76 -3.21
C PRO A 107 3.06 3.70 -1.99
N THR A 108 2.32 2.63 -1.83
CA THR A 108 1.29 2.46 -0.79
C THR A 108 1.82 2.04 0.56
N PHE A 109 3.07 1.60 0.67
CA PHE A 109 3.58 0.95 1.88
C PHE A 109 4.94 1.45 2.34
N GLU A 110 5.34 2.58 1.88
CA GLU A 110 6.46 3.28 2.49
C GLU A 110 6.00 3.88 3.83
N THR A 111 5.91 3.06 4.87
CA THR A 111 5.69 3.54 6.24
C THR A 111 6.79 4.46 6.70
N ALA A 112 7.90 4.51 5.99
CA ALA A 112 8.99 5.42 6.17
C ALA A 112 9.70 5.61 4.84
N GLY A 113 9.33 6.62 4.07
CA GLY A 113 10.12 7.07 2.94
C GLY A 113 11.49 7.56 3.40
N PHE A 114 12.48 7.52 2.50
CA PHE A 114 13.76 8.15 2.74
C PHE A 114 13.68 9.60 2.28
N GLY A 115 14.06 10.55 3.14
CA GLY A 115 14.15 11.95 2.74
C GLY A 115 13.65 12.94 3.78
N TRP A 116 13.47 14.17 3.35
CA TRP A 116 13.07 15.29 4.18
C TRP A 116 11.66 15.08 4.74
N GLY A 117 11.52 15.18 6.07
CA GLY A 117 10.23 15.09 6.77
C GLY A 117 9.71 13.68 7.04
N THR A 118 10.48 12.64 6.72
CA THR A 118 10.10 11.24 6.93
C THR A 118 10.78 10.61 8.15
N SER A 119 10.52 11.05 9.35
CA SER A 119 11.12 10.54 10.60
C SER A 119 12.41 11.26 10.99
N THR A 120 13.50 10.57 11.34
CA THR A 120 14.80 11.19 11.64
C THR A 120 15.42 11.81 10.40
N PHE A 121 16.29 12.81 10.60
CA PHE A 121 17.05 13.45 9.51
C PHE A 121 17.86 12.40 8.74
N GLY A 122 17.39 12.02 7.56
CA GLY A 122 17.92 10.90 6.78
C GLY A 122 16.90 9.81 6.48
N GLY A 123 15.72 9.87 7.09
CA GLY A 123 14.63 8.91 6.93
C GLY A 123 14.80 7.66 7.78
N ALA A 124 13.75 6.87 7.90
CA ALA A 124 13.83 5.51 8.40
C ALA A 124 14.27 4.56 7.28
N SER A 125 15.11 3.60 7.59
CA SER A 125 15.63 2.66 6.58
C SER A 125 14.58 1.69 6.02
N GLY A 126 13.39 1.64 6.63
CA GLY A 126 12.41 0.59 6.36
C GLY A 126 12.86 -0.80 6.81
N LEU A 127 14.12 -0.96 7.18
CA LEU A 127 14.67 -2.22 7.65
C LEU A 127 14.56 -2.29 9.16
N LEU A 128 13.44 -2.85 9.61
CA LEU A 128 13.13 -3.09 11.01
C LEU A 128 13.34 -4.56 11.37
N ASN A 129 13.87 -4.80 12.55
CA ASN A 129 14.03 -6.14 13.11
C ASN A 129 13.87 -6.10 14.63
N THR A 130 14.07 -7.21 15.29
CA THR A 130 14.02 -7.31 16.75
C THR A 130 15.27 -7.99 17.30
N LEU A 131 15.64 -7.60 18.52
CA LEU A 131 16.69 -8.28 19.26
C LEU A 131 16.29 -9.73 19.59
N ASN A 132 17.17 -10.66 19.30
CA ASN A 132 17.06 -12.04 19.74
C ASN A 132 17.97 -12.25 20.96
N GLY A 133 17.43 -11.98 22.13
CA GLY A 133 18.16 -11.98 23.41
C GLY A 133 18.33 -10.56 23.97
N THR A 134 18.78 -10.46 25.19
CA THR A 134 19.03 -9.19 25.88
C THR A 134 20.41 -8.63 25.50
N LEU A 135 20.48 -7.33 25.28
CA LEU A 135 21.74 -6.61 25.13
C LEU A 135 22.02 -5.87 26.42
N ALA A 136 22.96 -6.39 27.21
CA ALA A 136 23.30 -5.79 28.51
C ALA A 136 24.02 -4.44 28.35
N ASP A 137 23.82 -3.56 29.34
CA ASP A 137 24.65 -2.38 29.49
C ASP A 137 25.97 -2.77 30.18
N ASN A 138 26.96 -3.13 29.38
CA ASN A 138 28.32 -3.37 29.91
C ASN A 138 29.05 -2.05 29.99
N THR A 139 29.26 -1.56 31.18
CA THR A 139 29.98 -0.32 31.49
C THR A 139 31.44 -0.33 31.06
N SER A 140 32.00 -1.49 30.78
CA SER A 140 33.38 -1.64 30.27
C SER A 140 33.35 -1.65 28.75
N GLY A 141 33.55 -0.53 28.12
CA GLY A 141 33.64 -0.22 26.69
C GLY A 141 34.16 -1.28 25.71
N THR A 142 33.83 -2.52 25.86
CA THR A 142 34.27 -3.63 25.03
C THR A 142 33.49 -3.67 23.71
N SER A 143 34.13 -3.18 22.68
CA SER A 143 33.92 -3.66 21.31
C SER A 143 34.06 -5.18 21.34
N GLY A 144 33.03 -5.92 20.94
CA GLY A 144 33.21 -7.35 20.73
C GLY A 144 32.07 -8.30 21.07
N SER A 145 31.01 -7.83 21.69
CA SER A 145 29.79 -8.67 21.82
C SER A 145 28.99 -8.59 20.53
N ASN A 146 28.60 -9.74 20.01
CA ASN A 146 27.70 -9.81 18.87
C ASN A 146 26.29 -9.38 19.30
N ILE A 147 25.56 -8.73 18.42
CA ILE A 147 24.14 -8.47 18.61
C ILE A 147 23.34 -9.47 17.79
N ALA A 148 22.63 -10.35 18.47
CA ALA A 148 21.73 -11.31 17.83
C ALA A 148 20.41 -10.64 17.46
N LEU A 149 20.00 -10.80 16.20
CA LEU A 149 18.70 -10.35 15.68
C LEU A 149 17.82 -11.56 15.36
N ALA A 150 16.53 -11.36 15.27
CA ALA A 150 15.61 -12.38 14.78
C ALA A 150 15.94 -12.75 13.31
N SER A 151 16.40 -11.79 12.51
CA SER A 151 16.91 -11.99 11.16
C SER A 151 17.87 -10.87 10.79
N THR A 152 18.89 -11.16 9.99
CA THR A 152 19.76 -10.14 9.37
C THR A 152 19.52 -10.00 7.87
N ALA A 153 18.45 -10.60 7.35
CA ALA A 153 18.11 -10.49 5.94
C ALA A 153 17.94 -9.02 5.55
N GLY A 154 18.63 -8.61 4.49
CA GLY A 154 18.64 -7.23 4.00
C GLY A 154 19.61 -6.28 4.72
N PHE A 155 20.21 -6.68 5.84
CA PHE A 155 21.22 -5.85 6.49
C PHE A 155 22.51 -5.81 5.66
N PRO A 156 23.08 -4.61 5.41
CA PRO A 156 24.41 -4.48 4.82
C PRO A 156 25.48 -5.15 5.67
N THR A 157 26.64 -5.43 5.09
CA THR A 157 27.78 -6.02 5.80
C THR A 157 28.34 -5.14 6.91
N SER A 158 28.07 -3.84 6.87
CA SER A 158 28.43 -2.88 7.92
C SER A 158 27.43 -1.73 7.95
N GLY A 159 27.33 -1.05 9.06
CA GLY A 159 26.43 0.10 9.18
C GLY A 159 26.19 0.51 10.63
N VAL A 160 25.11 1.25 10.82
CA VAL A 160 24.65 1.71 12.14
C VAL A 160 23.21 1.23 12.35
N ILE A 161 22.93 0.72 13.53
CA ILE A 161 21.58 0.41 13.98
C ILE A 161 21.16 1.33 15.11
N LYS A 162 19.87 1.53 15.26
CA LYS A 162 19.26 2.27 16.36
C LYS A 162 18.39 1.32 17.18
N ILE A 163 18.57 1.35 18.49
CA ILE A 163 17.74 0.62 19.45
C ILE A 163 17.33 1.61 20.53
N GLY A 164 16.05 1.98 20.59
CA GLY A 164 15.59 3.07 21.45
C GLY A 164 16.29 4.39 21.10
N ALA A 165 17.02 4.97 22.05
CA ALA A 165 17.82 6.19 21.85
C ALA A 165 19.31 5.94 21.55
N GLU A 166 19.76 4.69 21.53
CA GLU A 166 21.15 4.34 21.31
C GLU A 166 21.43 4.01 19.84
N PHE A 167 22.53 4.55 19.32
CA PHE A 167 23.08 4.21 18.00
C PHE A 167 24.32 3.34 18.16
N ILE A 168 24.34 2.24 17.42
CA ILE A 168 25.35 1.20 17.53
C ILE A 168 25.89 0.91 16.15
N SER A 169 27.20 1.03 15.93
CA SER A 169 27.82 0.61 14.69
C SER A 169 28.22 -0.86 14.73
N TYR A 170 28.24 -1.48 13.56
CA TYR A 170 28.73 -2.84 13.34
C TYR A 170 29.56 -2.92 12.06
N THR A 171 30.48 -3.86 11.99
CA THR A 171 31.39 -4.01 10.85
C THR A 171 31.30 -5.37 10.17
N GLY A 172 30.41 -6.24 10.61
CA GLY A 172 30.18 -7.56 10.01
C GLY A 172 28.81 -8.13 10.32
N VAL A 173 28.40 -9.08 9.47
CA VAL A 173 27.19 -9.90 9.65
C VAL A 173 27.59 -11.37 9.56
N ALA A 174 27.25 -12.16 10.58
CA ALA A 174 27.52 -13.59 10.63
C ALA A 174 26.27 -14.37 11.10
N GLY A 175 25.61 -15.06 10.18
CA GLY A 175 24.28 -15.63 10.44
C GLY A 175 23.33 -14.52 10.86
N ASN A 176 22.59 -14.73 11.94
CA ASN A 176 21.68 -13.72 12.49
C ASN A 176 22.35 -12.79 13.52
N ASN A 177 23.67 -12.61 13.46
CA ASN A 177 24.40 -11.74 14.37
C ASN A 177 25.07 -10.59 13.62
N LEU A 178 24.97 -9.40 14.19
CA LEU A 178 25.82 -8.25 13.85
C LEU A 178 27.12 -8.36 14.68
N THR A 179 28.26 -8.20 14.03
CA THR A 179 29.58 -8.39 14.62
C THR A 179 30.44 -7.13 14.51
N GLY A 180 31.51 -7.06 15.30
CA GLY A 180 32.38 -5.87 15.29
C GLY A 180 31.68 -4.63 15.82
N ILE A 181 30.97 -4.78 16.94
CA ILE A 181 30.05 -3.80 17.51
C ILE A 181 30.80 -2.66 18.23
N THR A 182 30.37 -1.43 17.96
CA THR A 182 30.71 -0.27 18.79
C THR A 182 29.43 0.37 19.30
N ARG A 183 29.25 0.34 20.63
CA ARG A 183 28.07 0.88 21.31
C ARG A 183 28.13 2.41 21.45
N ALA A 184 26.94 3.03 21.44
CA ALA A 184 26.76 4.46 21.70
C ALA A 184 27.62 5.36 20.78
N VAL A 185 27.69 5.04 19.48
CA VAL A 185 28.32 5.94 18.51
C VAL A 185 27.59 7.28 18.41
N ALA A 186 26.30 7.27 18.80
CA ALA A 186 25.48 8.41 19.15
C ALA A 186 24.41 7.98 20.17
N GLY A 187 23.82 8.93 20.88
CA GLY A 187 22.87 8.68 21.95
C GLY A 187 23.53 8.16 23.23
N THR A 188 22.70 7.64 24.12
CA THR A 188 23.16 7.12 25.42
C THR A 188 23.08 5.59 25.41
N ARG A 189 24.18 4.96 25.84
CA ARG A 189 24.25 3.52 26.02
C ARG A 189 23.25 3.07 27.09
N SER A 190 22.54 2.01 26.82
CA SER A 190 21.57 1.43 27.75
C SER A 190 21.41 -0.09 27.54
N ALA A 191 20.82 -0.76 28.53
CA ALA A 191 20.40 -2.15 28.36
C ALA A 191 19.13 -2.21 27.48
N HIS A 192 19.06 -3.19 26.61
CA HIS A 192 17.90 -3.45 25.76
C HIS A 192 17.39 -4.88 25.97
N SER A 193 16.07 -5.01 26.14
CA SER A 193 15.43 -6.30 26.34
C SER A 193 15.32 -7.09 25.05
N SER A 194 15.23 -8.41 25.17
CA SER A 194 14.87 -9.27 24.04
C SER A 194 13.53 -8.79 23.42
N GLY A 195 13.44 -8.81 22.09
CA GLY A 195 12.29 -8.29 21.35
C GLY A 195 12.28 -6.78 21.14
N ALA A 196 13.27 -6.04 21.67
CA ALA A 196 13.38 -4.60 21.38
C ALA A 196 13.52 -4.35 19.87
N SER A 197 12.85 -3.32 19.39
CA SER A 197 12.92 -2.92 17.97
C SER A 197 14.33 -2.45 17.62
N VAL A 198 14.85 -2.99 16.51
CA VAL A 198 16.14 -2.65 15.94
C VAL A 198 15.89 -2.05 14.56
N GLU A 199 16.30 -0.82 14.37
CA GLU A 199 16.18 -0.09 13.11
C GLU A 199 17.58 0.07 12.49
N PHE A 200 17.73 -0.29 11.21
CA PHE A 200 18.94 0.08 10.48
C PHE A 200 18.92 1.59 10.24
N TYR A 201 19.96 2.28 10.70
CA TYR A 201 20.02 3.74 10.61
C TYR A 201 20.78 4.18 9.36
N THR A 202 20.11 5.00 8.55
CA THR A 202 20.71 5.68 7.42
C THR A 202 20.88 7.15 7.75
N ALA A 203 22.06 7.70 7.48
CA ALA A 203 22.37 9.09 7.67
C ALA A 203 22.81 9.75 6.35
N TRP A 204 23.04 11.04 6.36
CA TRP A 204 23.60 11.76 5.24
C TRP A 204 24.91 11.11 4.78
N GLY A 205 25.02 10.83 3.47
CA GLY A 205 26.15 10.15 2.87
C GLY A 205 26.10 8.62 2.92
N THR A 206 25.09 8.02 3.57
CA THR A 206 24.85 6.58 3.51
C THR A 206 23.91 6.27 2.34
N ALA A 207 24.33 5.37 1.44
CA ALA A 207 23.48 4.93 0.35
C ALA A 207 22.18 4.30 0.91
N SER A 208 21.02 4.64 0.35
CA SER A 208 19.76 3.99 0.70
C SER A 208 19.80 2.51 0.29
N LEU A 209 19.10 1.66 1.04
CA LEU A 209 18.89 0.26 0.67
C LEU A 209 17.90 0.23 -0.51
N THR A 210 18.41 0.23 -1.72
CA THR A 210 17.71 0.61 -2.95
C THR A 210 16.73 -0.40 -3.50
N SER A 211 16.56 -1.57 -2.91
CA SER A 211 15.82 -2.66 -3.56
C SER A 211 14.28 -2.53 -3.53
N THR A 212 13.74 -1.55 -2.80
CA THR A 212 12.28 -1.42 -2.59
C THR A 212 11.73 0.00 -2.65
N VAL A 213 12.55 1.00 -2.98
CA VAL A 213 12.07 2.39 -3.10
C VAL A 213 11.49 2.60 -4.50
N THR A 214 10.18 2.69 -4.59
CA THR A 214 9.51 3.20 -5.80
C THR A 214 9.61 4.72 -5.77
N LEU A 215 10.35 5.28 -6.72
CA LEU A 215 10.53 6.74 -6.85
C LEU A 215 9.42 7.40 -7.67
N ASP A 216 8.49 6.62 -8.23
CA ASP A 216 7.40 7.15 -9.04
C ASP A 216 6.33 7.74 -8.14
N PRO A 217 6.09 9.06 -8.19
CA PRO A 217 4.98 9.66 -7.50
C PRO A 217 3.68 9.11 -8.08
N GLY A 218 2.71 8.80 -7.23
CA GLY A 218 1.36 8.43 -7.65
C GLY A 218 0.64 9.63 -8.24
N LEU A 219 0.76 9.84 -9.54
CA LEU A 219 0.16 10.94 -10.26
C LEU A 219 -1.01 10.46 -11.13
N TRP A 220 -2.05 11.27 -11.15
CA TRP A 220 -3.15 11.15 -12.09
C TRP A 220 -3.02 12.17 -13.21
N SER A 221 -3.17 11.73 -14.46
CA SER A 221 -3.49 12.57 -15.59
C SER A 221 -5.02 12.61 -15.73
N LEU A 222 -5.60 13.80 -15.67
CA LEU A 222 -7.05 14.00 -15.72
C LEU A 222 -7.41 14.90 -16.90
N ASP A 223 -8.39 14.48 -17.70
CA ASP A 223 -8.92 15.28 -18.80
C ASP A 223 -10.40 14.93 -19.05
N ASN A 224 -11.11 15.75 -19.80
CA ASN A 224 -12.53 15.59 -20.06
C ASN A 224 -12.81 15.29 -21.55
N PHE A 225 -13.51 14.20 -21.79
CA PHE A 225 -14.09 13.89 -23.10
C PHE A 225 -15.59 14.20 -23.07
N GLY A 226 -15.93 15.48 -23.21
CA GLY A 226 -17.29 15.96 -22.98
C GLY A 226 -17.70 15.81 -21.52
N GLN A 227 -18.71 14.98 -21.24
CA GLN A 227 -19.18 14.69 -19.88
C GLN A 227 -18.43 13.54 -19.21
N VAL A 228 -17.53 12.87 -19.92
CA VAL A 228 -16.76 11.75 -19.40
C VAL A 228 -15.41 12.25 -18.93
N LEU A 229 -15.13 12.08 -17.66
CA LEU A 229 -13.78 12.26 -17.10
C LEU A 229 -12.91 11.08 -17.53
N ILE A 230 -11.77 11.37 -18.10
CA ILE A 230 -10.69 10.41 -18.37
C ILE A 230 -9.64 10.57 -17.27
N ALA A 231 -9.30 9.49 -16.59
CA ALA A 231 -8.34 9.48 -15.50
C ALA A 231 -7.31 8.38 -15.72
N THR A 232 -6.04 8.73 -15.83
CA THR A 232 -4.94 7.78 -16.10
C THR A 232 -3.92 7.83 -14.98
N ILE A 233 -3.57 6.68 -14.43
CA ILE A 233 -2.47 6.55 -13.47
C ILE A 233 -1.16 6.62 -14.26
N HIS A 234 -0.21 7.39 -13.78
CA HIS A 234 1.14 7.44 -14.36
C HIS A 234 1.77 6.04 -14.42
N ASN A 235 2.16 5.61 -15.60
CA ASN A 235 2.62 4.24 -15.88
C ASN A 235 1.60 3.14 -15.54
N GLY A 236 0.32 3.45 -15.60
CA GLY A 236 -0.77 2.55 -15.26
C GLY A 236 -1.95 2.63 -16.21
N GLU A 237 -3.07 2.14 -15.74
CA GLU A 237 -4.33 2.02 -16.48
C GLU A 237 -5.08 3.34 -16.61
N THR A 238 -6.00 3.37 -17.57
CA THR A 238 -6.90 4.50 -17.81
C THR A 238 -8.31 4.14 -17.38
N PHE A 239 -8.96 5.06 -16.70
CA PHE A 239 -10.32 4.93 -16.16
C PHE A 239 -11.23 6.01 -16.72
N THR A 240 -12.53 5.75 -16.75
CA THR A 240 -13.56 6.68 -17.16
C THR A 240 -14.64 6.84 -16.09
N TRP A 241 -15.13 8.06 -15.94
CA TRP A 241 -16.28 8.36 -15.11
C TRP A 241 -17.24 9.29 -15.87
N ASN A 242 -18.49 8.85 -16.07
CA ASN A 242 -19.48 9.61 -16.83
C ASN A 242 -20.38 10.43 -15.89
N SER A 243 -20.16 11.73 -15.83
CA SER A 243 -20.97 12.64 -15.02
C SER A 243 -22.42 12.77 -15.49
N GLY A 244 -22.71 12.47 -16.76
CA GLY A 244 -24.06 12.51 -17.34
C GLY A 244 -24.87 11.25 -17.11
N ALA A 245 -24.33 10.20 -16.49
CA ALA A 245 -25.07 8.99 -16.18
C ALA A 245 -26.13 9.24 -15.10
N ALA A 246 -27.29 8.56 -15.19
CA ALA A 246 -28.42 8.76 -14.28
C ALA A 246 -28.10 8.50 -12.80
N SER A 247 -27.04 7.76 -12.51
CA SER A 247 -26.56 7.45 -11.15
C SER A 247 -25.10 7.88 -10.95
N ALA A 248 -24.63 8.88 -11.68
CA ALA A 248 -23.24 9.36 -11.65
C ALA A 248 -22.72 9.61 -10.23
N ARG A 249 -23.55 10.20 -9.36
CA ARG A 249 -23.19 10.48 -7.96
C ARG A 249 -22.92 9.25 -7.08
N LYS A 250 -23.28 8.06 -7.55
CA LYS A 250 -23.15 6.80 -6.80
C LYS A 250 -22.22 5.81 -7.49
N THR A 251 -21.70 6.16 -8.67
CA THR A 251 -20.82 5.27 -9.43
C THR A 251 -19.37 5.71 -9.26
N ARG A 252 -18.49 4.73 -9.22
CA ARG A 252 -17.05 4.94 -9.25
C ARG A 252 -16.56 4.96 -10.68
N ALA A 253 -15.38 5.50 -10.91
CA ALA A 253 -14.71 5.38 -12.20
C ALA A 253 -14.47 3.90 -12.52
N VAL A 254 -14.57 3.55 -13.79
CA VAL A 254 -14.38 2.19 -14.29
C VAL A 254 -13.23 2.14 -15.27
N ILE A 255 -12.55 1.00 -15.36
CA ILE A 255 -11.45 0.81 -16.31
C ILE A 255 -11.96 0.99 -17.73
N MET A 256 -11.16 1.63 -18.56
CA MET A 256 -11.43 1.79 -20.00
C MET A 256 -11.04 0.50 -20.72
N ALA A 257 -12.04 -0.22 -21.24
CA ALA A 257 -11.89 -1.60 -21.71
C ALA A 257 -10.85 -1.84 -22.81
N ASN A 258 -10.70 -0.90 -23.75
CA ASN A 258 -9.79 -1.07 -24.89
C ASN A 258 -8.53 -0.19 -24.79
N ALA A 259 -8.32 0.47 -23.65
CA ALA A 259 -7.14 1.27 -23.43
C ALA A 259 -5.89 0.41 -23.19
N PRO A 260 -4.70 0.95 -23.45
CA PRO A 260 -3.46 0.35 -23.00
C PRO A 260 -3.46 0.14 -21.47
N THR A 261 -2.83 -0.94 -21.01
CA THR A 261 -2.70 -1.23 -19.58
C THR A 261 -1.60 -0.41 -18.91
N LYS A 262 -0.72 0.20 -19.74
CA LYS A 262 0.31 1.14 -19.27
C LYS A 262 0.40 2.35 -20.17
N THR A 263 0.25 3.52 -19.54
CA THR A 263 0.32 4.82 -20.21
C THR A 263 0.96 5.83 -19.26
N VAL A 264 1.86 6.67 -19.76
CA VAL A 264 2.49 7.72 -18.95
C VAL A 264 1.48 8.82 -18.63
N LEU A 265 0.76 9.29 -19.65
CA LEU A 265 -0.31 10.29 -19.50
C LEU A 265 -1.31 10.19 -20.67
N THR A 266 -2.49 10.74 -20.45
CA THR A 266 -3.50 10.90 -21.50
C THR A 266 -3.86 12.37 -21.69
N GLN A 267 -4.31 12.72 -22.89
CA GLN A 267 -4.82 14.03 -23.22
C GLN A 267 -5.91 13.92 -24.28
N VAL A 268 -6.98 14.70 -24.12
CA VAL A 268 -8.04 14.84 -25.11
C VAL A 268 -7.73 15.99 -26.05
N SER A 269 -7.90 15.77 -27.35
CA SER A 269 -7.85 16.85 -28.35
C SER A 269 -9.17 17.63 -28.34
N ASP A 270 -9.14 18.90 -28.00
CA ASP A 270 -10.33 19.74 -27.90
C ASP A 270 -11.09 19.91 -29.24
N ARG A 271 -10.35 19.94 -30.34
CA ARG A 271 -10.91 20.23 -31.67
C ARG A 271 -11.55 19.02 -32.30
N ASP A 272 -10.80 17.91 -32.32
CA ASP A 272 -11.17 16.74 -33.13
C ASP A 272 -11.60 15.57 -32.25
N ARG A 273 -11.59 15.76 -30.93
CA ARG A 273 -12.00 14.79 -29.92
C ARG A 273 -11.39 13.40 -30.10
N HIS A 274 -10.07 13.37 -30.19
CA HIS A 274 -9.29 12.15 -30.04
C HIS A 274 -8.76 12.07 -28.61
N LEU A 275 -8.73 10.88 -28.04
CA LEU A 275 -7.99 10.60 -26.81
C LEU A 275 -6.59 10.10 -27.19
N PHE A 276 -5.58 10.83 -26.75
CA PHE A 276 -4.18 10.45 -26.92
C PHE A 276 -3.64 9.76 -25.67
N HIS A 277 -2.91 8.67 -25.89
CA HIS A 277 -2.12 7.95 -24.88
C HIS A 277 -0.65 8.11 -25.22
N PHE A 278 0.13 8.72 -24.32
CA PHE A 278 1.56 8.96 -24.50
C PHE A 278 2.38 7.99 -23.67
N GLY A 279 3.51 7.52 -24.21
CA GLY A 279 4.40 6.56 -23.53
C GLY A 279 3.71 5.25 -23.20
N THR A 280 3.03 4.67 -24.18
CA THR A 280 2.19 3.50 -24.00
C THR A 280 2.77 2.23 -24.62
N GLU A 281 2.09 1.12 -24.49
CA GLU A 281 2.46 -0.18 -25.02
C GLU A 281 2.46 -0.18 -26.56
N THR A 282 3.47 -0.78 -27.17
CA THR A 282 3.47 -1.05 -28.61
C THR A 282 2.49 -2.16 -29.00
N THR A 283 2.18 -3.05 -28.05
CA THR A 283 1.13 -4.08 -28.18
C THR A 283 0.17 -3.92 -27.00
N ILE A 284 -1.08 -3.52 -27.26
CA ILE A 284 -2.10 -3.32 -26.22
C ILE A 284 -2.27 -4.60 -25.39
N GLY A 285 -2.34 -4.44 -24.07
CA GLY A 285 -2.47 -5.55 -23.11
C GLY A 285 -1.17 -6.24 -22.75
N ASN A 286 -0.04 -5.81 -23.32
CA ASN A 286 1.28 -6.32 -22.97
C ASN A 286 2.14 -5.22 -22.32
N SER A 287 2.06 -5.11 -21.02
CA SER A 287 2.76 -4.08 -20.22
C SER A 287 4.29 -4.11 -20.37
N THR A 288 4.87 -5.23 -20.83
CA THR A 288 6.33 -5.33 -21.06
C THR A 288 6.79 -4.65 -22.34
N THR A 289 5.86 -4.26 -23.22
CA THR A 289 6.15 -3.56 -24.48
C THR A 289 5.96 -2.05 -24.39
N GLN A 290 5.89 -1.49 -23.18
CA GLN A 290 5.79 -0.05 -22.98
C GLN A 290 7.02 0.66 -23.55
N ASP A 291 6.78 1.69 -24.39
CA ASP A 291 7.79 2.54 -24.96
C ASP A 291 7.46 4.01 -24.65
N PRO A 292 8.30 4.74 -23.92
CA PRO A 292 8.05 6.14 -23.57
C PRO A 292 7.83 7.08 -24.76
N MET A 293 8.28 6.70 -25.95
CA MET A 293 8.13 7.48 -27.18
C MET A 293 6.92 7.04 -28.02
N PHE A 294 6.24 5.96 -27.64
CA PHE A 294 5.11 5.46 -28.41
C PHE A 294 3.82 6.21 -28.06
N ILE A 295 3.08 6.62 -29.10
CA ILE A 295 1.82 7.36 -28.97
C ILE A 295 0.72 6.55 -29.63
N ARG A 296 -0.42 6.42 -28.94
CA ARG A 296 -1.67 5.91 -29.51
C ARG A 296 -2.73 6.99 -29.41
N PHE A 297 -3.71 6.90 -30.28
CA PHE A 297 -4.88 7.79 -30.24
C PHE A 297 -6.13 7.00 -30.62
N SER A 298 -7.25 7.43 -30.07
CA SER A 298 -8.58 6.86 -30.35
C SER A 298 -9.12 7.34 -31.71
N ASN A 299 -10.20 6.72 -32.14
CA ASN A 299 -10.98 7.29 -33.25
C ASN A 299 -11.55 8.67 -32.85
N GLN A 300 -11.92 9.46 -33.87
CA GLN A 300 -12.57 10.75 -33.65
C GLN A 300 -13.93 10.55 -32.97
N GLU A 301 -14.25 11.37 -31.96
CA GLU A 301 -15.49 11.32 -31.19
C GLU A 301 -15.73 10.01 -30.43
N ASP A 302 -14.74 9.12 -30.35
CA ASP A 302 -14.82 7.86 -29.63
C ASP A 302 -13.52 7.59 -28.84
N PHE A 303 -13.60 7.61 -27.52
CA PHE A 303 -12.43 7.40 -26.66
C PHE A 303 -12.11 5.90 -26.42
N ASN A 304 -12.98 4.99 -26.87
CA ASN A 304 -12.87 3.56 -26.53
C ASN A 304 -12.51 2.66 -27.71
N THR A 305 -12.14 3.24 -28.87
CA THR A 305 -11.75 2.48 -30.07
C THR A 305 -10.52 3.03 -30.76
#